data_28c1a482267a7fa64a16a6010cfb8c0b
#
_entry.id   28c1a482267a7fa64a16a6010cfb8c0b
#
_cell.length_a   1.000
_cell.length_b   1.000
_cell.length_c   1.000
_cell.angle_alpha   90.00
_cell.angle_beta   90.00
_cell.angle_gamma   90.00
#
_symmetry.space_group_name_H-M   'P 1'
#
loop_
_entity.id
_entity.type
_entity.pdbx_description
1 polymer ?
#
loop_
_entity_poly.entity_id
_entity_poly.type
_entity_poly.pdbx_seq_one_letter_code
_entity_poly.pdbx_strand_id
1 'polypeptide(L)'
;DHLAARRRTDLQQLLPAGPKIAFTGGADCADHAAIWDALDRVRAKHADMVLLHGGGPRGAERIAAAWADNRGVTQIVFKPDWTRHGKAAPFRRNDQLLQVLPIGLIVFPGSGITDNLADKARALGIPLFDFRPKPAPA
;
A
#
# COMPACT_ATOMS: atom_id res chain seq x y z
N ASP A 1 18.05 12.59 -8.92
CA ASP A 1 18.98 13.40 -8.16
C ASP A 1 19.77 12.52 -7.20
N HIS A 2 21.05 12.83 -7.04
CA HIS A 2 22.00 12.05 -6.23
C HIS A 2 21.55 11.91 -4.76
N LEU A 3 21.07 12.98 -4.16
CA LEU A 3 20.63 12.96 -2.76
C LEU A 3 19.35 12.12 -2.59
N ALA A 4 18.42 12.20 -3.53
CA ALA A 4 17.20 11.39 -3.48
C ALA A 4 17.52 9.90 -3.65
N ALA A 5 18.43 9.55 -4.55
CA ALA A 5 18.87 8.17 -4.73
C ALA A 5 19.57 7.63 -3.48
N ARG A 6 20.42 8.45 -2.82
CA ARG A 6 21.11 8.07 -1.60
C ARG A 6 20.12 7.84 -0.43
N ARG A 7 19.13 8.73 -0.27
CA ARG A 7 18.08 8.58 0.76
C ARG A 7 17.30 7.29 0.56
N ARG A 8 16.97 6.94 -0.68
CA ARG A 8 16.28 5.70 -1.02
C ARG A 8 17.10 4.48 -0.63
N THR A 9 18.39 4.47 -0.96
CA THR A 9 19.30 3.40 -0.61
C THR A 9 19.39 3.22 0.91
N ASP A 10 19.57 4.33 1.64
CA ASP A 10 19.63 4.31 3.10
C ASP A 10 18.33 3.77 3.70
N LEU A 11 17.18 4.23 3.21
CA LEU A 11 15.88 3.76 3.67
C LEU A 11 15.68 2.26 3.42
N GLN A 12 16.05 1.78 2.23
CA GLN A 12 15.92 0.36 1.89
C GLN A 12 16.78 -0.53 2.77
N GLN A 13 17.94 -0.07 3.19
CA GLN A 13 18.83 -0.82 4.09
C GLN A 13 18.23 -0.98 5.50
N LEU A 14 17.36 -0.05 5.92
CA LEU A 14 16.71 -0.09 7.23
C LEU A 14 15.44 -0.93 7.25
N LEU A 15 14.93 -1.33 6.08
CA LEU A 15 13.69 -2.09 5.95
C LEU A 15 13.96 -3.59 5.90
N PRO A 16 12.99 -4.43 6.33
CA PRO A 16 13.09 -5.86 6.15
C PRO A 16 13.37 -6.23 4.69
N ALA A 17 14.18 -7.25 4.48
CA ALA A 17 14.48 -7.75 3.15
C ALA A 17 13.24 -8.38 2.51
N GLY A 18 13.15 -8.31 1.20
CA GLY A 18 12.07 -8.90 0.42
C GLY A 18 11.35 -7.88 -0.45
N PRO A 19 10.60 -8.34 -1.46
CA PRO A 19 9.85 -7.45 -2.33
C PRO A 19 8.74 -6.74 -1.57
N LYS A 20 8.68 -5.42 -1.71
CA LYS A 20 7.68 -4.58 -1.02
C LYS A 20 6.45 -4.47 -1.89
N ILE A 21 5.32 -4.89 -1.35
CA ILE A 21 4.00 -4.80 -2.00
C ILE A 21 3.15 -3.86 -1.16
N ALA A 22 2.71 -2.77 -1.77
CA ALA A 22 1.86 -1.80 -1.09
C ALA A 22 0.38 -2.20 -1.25
N PHE A 23 -0.42 -1.82 -0.28
CA PHE A 23 -1.86 -2.07 -0.26
C PHE A 23 -2.60 -0.82 0.15
N THR A 24 -3.69 -0.51 -0.54
CA THR A 24 -4.59 0.57 -0.16
C THR A 24 -6.04 0.19 -0.43
N GLY A 25 -6.93 0.75 0.35
CA GLY A 25 -8.37 0.58 0.23
C GLY A 25 -9.08 1.35 1.33
N GLY A 26 -10.39 1.52 1.17
CA GLY A 26 -11.17 2.36 2.07
C GLY A 26 -11.61 1.69 3.35
N ALA A 27 -11.96 2.52 4.32
CA ALA A 27 -12.48 2.07 5.62
C ALA A 27 -13.84 1.38 5.50
N ASP A 28 -14.58 1.64 4.42
CA ASP A 28 -15.88 1.02 4.17
C ASP A 28 -15.80 -0.19 3.25
N CYS A 29 -14.62 -0.54 2.75
CA CYS A 29 -14.43 -1.73 1.94
C CYS A 29 -14.29 -2.95 2.87
N ALA A 30 -15.25 -3.86 2.80
CA ALA A 30 -15.32 -5.02 3.67
C ALA A 30 -15.31 -6.35 2.91
N ASP A 31 -14.82 -6.34 1.67
CA ASP A 31 -14.75 -7.54 0.84
C ASP A 31 -13.57 -8.42 1.26
N HIS A 32 -13.73 -9.08 2.40
CA HIS A 32 -12.71 -9.91 3.02
C HIS A 32 -12.20 -11.00 2.07
N ALA A 33 -13.11 -11.71 1.41
CA ALA A 33 -12.74 -12.83 0.54
C ALA A 33 -11.90 -12.36 -0.66
N ALA A 34 -12.31 -11.25 -1.30
CA ALA A 34 -11.57 -10.71 -2.46
C ALA A 34 -10.20 -10.19 -2.05
N ILE A 35 -10.10 -9.52 -0.91
CA ILE A 35 -8.83 -8.99 -0.40
C ILE A 35 -7.86 -10.13 -0.08
N TRP A 36 -8.29 -11.14 0.64
CA TRP A 36 -7.45 -12.28 0.99
C TRP A 36 -7.03 -13.07 -0.24
N ASP A 37 -7.93 -13.26 -1.21
CA ASP A 37 -7.60 -13.93 -2.47
C ASP A 37 -6.54 -13.16 -3.27
N ALA A 38 -6.69 -11.85 -3.39
CA ALA A 38 -5.70 -11.01 -4.08
C ALA A 38 -4.33 -11.09 -3.42
N LEU A 39 -4.29 -11.01 -2.10
CA LEU A 39 -3.03 -11.08 -1.33
C LEU A 39 -2.39 -12.47 -1.43
N ASP A 40 -3.17 -13.54 -1.37
CA ASP A 40 -2.67 -14.91 -1.55
C ASP A 40 -2.06 -15.10 -2.93
N ARG A 41 -2.67 -14.54 -3.98
CA ARG A 41 -2.14 -14.61 -5.35
C ARG A 41 -0.79 -13.90 -5.49
N VAL A 42 -0.67 -12.73 -4.88
CA VAL A 42 0.58 -11.96 -4.89
C VAL A 42 1.66 -12.73 -4.12
N ARG A 43 1.31 -13.28 -2.96
CA ARG A 43 2.24 -14.06 -2.14
C ARG A 43 2.73 -15.32 -2.86
N ALA A 44 1.87 -15.92 -3.68
CA ALA A 44 2.27 -17.11 -4.47
C ALA A 44 3.41 -16.79 -5.44
N LYS A 45 3.49 -15.56 -5.92
CA LYS A 45 4.57 -15.09 -6.81
C LYS A 45 5.77 -14.53 -6.03
N HIS A 46 5.54 -14.04 -4.82
CA HIS A 46 6.56 -13.37 -3.99
C HIS A 46 6.46 -13.90 -2.56
N ALA A 47 6.95 -15.12 -2.34
CA ALA A 47 6.80 -15.84 -1.08
C ALA A 47 7.41 -15.07 0.12
N ASP A 48 8.42 -14.27 -0.13
CA ASP A 48 9.12 -13.45 0.88
C ASP A 48 8.67 -11.99 0.89
N MET A 49 7.49 -11.70 0.38
CA MET A 49 6.96 -10.33 0.30
C MET A 49 6.87 -9.66 1.66
N VAL A 50 7.01 -8.34 1.64
CA VAL A 50 6.75 -7.44 2.77
C VAL A 50 5.55 -6.57 2.40
N LEU A 51 4.53 -6.57 3.25
CA LEU A 51 3.31 -5.80 3.00
C LEU A 51 3.42 -4.40 3.58
N LEU A 52 3.15 -3.38 2.76
CA LEU A 52 3.11 -1.98 3.18
C LEU A 52 1.66 -1.50 3.21
N HIS A 53 1.21 -0.93 4.31
CA HIS A 53 -0.14 -0.34 4.40
C HIS A 53 -0.19 0.79 5.41
N GLY A 54 -1.35 1.44 5.50
CA GLY A 54 -1.52 2.63 6.34
C GLY A 54 -2.01 2.38 7.75
N GLY A 55 -2.28 1.14 8.13
CA GLY A 55 -2.74 0.82 9.47
C GLY A 55 -4.14 1.29 9.80
N GLY A 56 -5.03 1.37 8.80
CA GLY A 56 -6.42 1.76 9.02
C GLY A 56 -7.08 0.88 10.09
N PRO A 57 -7.91 1.48 10.97
CA PRO A 57 -8.51 0.73 12.09
C PRO A 57 -9.64 -0.19 11.68
N ARG A 58 -10.17 -0.04 10.46
CA ARG A 58 -11.25 -0.86 9.91
C ARG A 58 -11.16 -0.90 8.39
N GLY A 59 -11.95 -1.79 7.77
CA GLY A 59 -12.06 -1.90 6.33
C GLY A 59 -10.87 -2.58 5.68
N ALA A 60 -10.55 -2.21 4.45
CA ALA A 60 -9.61 -2.91 3.61
C ALA A 60 -8.22 -3.09 4.24
N GLU A 61 -7.66 -2.02 4.81
CA GLU A 61 -6.32 -2.11 5.40
C GLU A 61 -6.30 -3.00 6.65
N ARG A 62 -7.35 -2.96 7.46
CA ARG A 62 -7.47 -3.85 8.63
C ARG A 62 -7.57 -5.31 8.20
N ILE A 63 -8.32 -5.57 7.13
CA ILE A 63 -8.46 -6.92 6.56
C ILE A 63 -7.11 -7.41 6.03
N ALA A 64 -6.35 -6.55 5.34
CA ALA A 64 -5.03 -6.89 4.85
C ALA A 64 -4.04 -7.16 5.98
N ALA A 65 -4.09 -6.36 7.05
CA ALA A 65 -3.25 -6.58 8.24
C ALA A 65 -3.54 -7.93 8.88
N ALA A 66 -4.81 -8.30 9.00
CA ALA A 66 -5.21 -9.59 9.54
C ALA A 66 -4.72 -10.75 8.67
N TRP A 67 -4.75 -10.57 7.34
CA TRP A 67 -4.19 -11.55 6.41
C TRP A 67 -2.69 -11.76 6.66
N ALA A 68 -1.94 -10.67 6.76
CA ALA A 68 -0.50 -10.73 6.99
C ALA A 68 -0.17 -11.43 8.31
N ASP A 69 -0.92 -11.12 9.38
CA ASP A 69 -0.76 -11.80 10.67
C ASP A 69 -1.03 -13.29 10.54
N ASN A 70 -2.10 -13.66 9.84
CA ASN A 70 -2.48 -15.07 9.66
C ASN A 70 -1.43 -15.85 8.84
N ARG A 71 -0.88 -15.22 7.82
CA ARG A 71 0.09 -15.87 6.91
C ARG A 71 1.55 -15.74 7.37
N GLY A 72 1.81 -15.02 8.44
CA GLY A 72 3.17 -14.76 8.90
C GLY A 72 3.96 -13.85 7.97
N VAL A 73 3.28 -12.94 7.27
CA VAL A 73 3.90 -11.99 6.34
C VAL A 73 4.33 -10.75 7.12
N THR A 74 5.57 -10.31 6.90
CA THR A 74 6.09 -9.08 7.51
C THR A 74 5.33 -7.87 7.00
N GLN A 75 4.95 -6.97 7.93
CA GLN A 75 4.21 -5.76 7.63
C GLN A 75 5.01 -4.52 8.02
N ILE A 76 4.90 -3.46 7.20
CA ILE A 76 5.39 -2.13 7.56
C ILE A 76 4.19 -1.19 7.49
N VAL A 77 3.89 -0.52 8.60
CA VAL A 77 2.73 0.37 8.72
C VAL A 77 3.19 1.81 8.58
N PHE A 78 2.61 2.53 7.62
CA PHE A 78 2.85 3.95 7.38
C PHE A 78 1.66 4.74 7.87
N LYS A 79 1.66 5.15 9.13
CA LYS A 79 0.54 5.90 9.71
C LYS A 79 0.62 7.38 9.35
N PRO A 80 -0.53 8.00 9.03
CA PRO A 80 -0.56 9.45 8.84
C PRO A 80 -0.22 10.18 10.15
N ASP A 81 0.59 11.21 10.06
CA ASP A 81 0.93 12.06 11.21
C ASP A 81 0.01 13.29 11.24
N TRP A 82 -1.17 13.11 11.81
CA TRP A 82 -2.18 14.15 11.89
C TRP A 82 -1.73 15.37 12.69
N THR A 83 -0.92 15.16 13.73
CA THR A 83 -0.41 16.24 14.57
C THR A 83 0.49 17.17 13.75
N ARG A 84 1.36 16.60 12.93
CA ARG A 84 2.32 17.35 12.13
C ARG A 84 1.72 17.96 10.87
N HIS A 85 0.84 17.22 10.18
CA HIS A 85 0.40 17.57 8.83
C HIS A 85 -1.10 17.89 8.72
N GLY A 86 -1.88 17.73 9.79
CA GLY A 86 -3.32 18.02 9.76
C GLY A 86 -4.00 17.24 8.64
N LYS A 87 -4.84 17.92 7.87
CA LYS A 87 -5.61 17.30 6.78
C LYS A 87 -4.73 16.73 5.64
N ALA A 88 -3.50 17.20 5.52
CA ALA A 88 -2.56 16.70 4.52
C ALA A 88 -1.90 15.37 4.95
N ALA A 89 -2.08 14.92 6.18
CA ALA A 89 -1.40 13.75 6.74
C ALA A 89 -1.54 12.48 5.89
N PRO A 90 -2.74 12.09 5.40
CA PRO A 90 -2.84 10.87 4.57
C PRO A 90 -2.08 10.98 3.27
N PHE A 91 -2.04 12.17 2.66
CA PHE A 91 -1.34 12.39 1.40
C PHE A 91 0.17 12.40 1.60
N ARG A 92 0.65 12.95 2.70
CA ARG A 92 2.07 12.90 3.09
C ARG A 92 2.51 11.47 3.39
N ARG A 93 1.66 10.68 4.05
CA ARG A 93 1.89 9.28 4.27
C ARG A 93 2.02 8.50 2.96
N ASN A 94 1.15 8.81 1.97
CA ASN A 94 1.23 8.21 0.65
C ASN A 94 2.60 8.48 0.00
N ASP A 95 3.09 9.71 0.09
CA ASP A 95 4.40 10.07 -0.44
C ASP A 95 5.52 9.27 0.24
N GLN A 96 5.48 9.12 1.56
CA GLN A 96 6.46 8.34 2.32
C GLN A 96 6.47 6.87 1.90
N LEU A 97 5.28 6.28 1.75
CA LEU A 97 5.14 4.89 1.33
C LEU A 97 5.75 4.67 -0.06
N LEU A 98 5.51 5.61 -0.98
CA LEU A 98 6.04 5.50 -2.34
C LEU A 98 7.54 5.74 -2.43
N GLN A 99 8.17 6.41 -1.45
CA GLN A 99 9.63 6.55 -1.40
C GLN A 99 10.35 5.21 -1.28
N VAL A 100 9.69 4.20 -0.75
CA VAL A 100 10.23 2.84 -0.68
C VAL A 100 10.30 2.19 -2.06
N LEU A 101 9.57 2.70 -3.05
CA LEU A 101 9.44 2.15 -4.40
C LEU A 101 8.98 0.68 -4.37
N PRO A 102 7.76 0.42 -3.87
CA PRO A 102 7.23 -0.93 -3.91
C PRO A 102 7.16 -1.46 -5.34
N ILE A 103 7.27 -2.76 -5.50
CA ILE A 103 7.23 -3.39 -6.82
C ILE A 103 5.80 -3.53 -7.36
N GLY A 104 4.80 -3.30 -6.54
CA GLY A 104 3.40 -3.32 -6.93
C GLY A 104 2.53 -2.68 -5.87
N LEU A 105 1.34 -2.24 -6.28
CA LEU A 105 0.32 -1.67 -5.40
C LEU A 105 -1.01 -2.38 -5.64
N ILE A 106 -1.58 -2.95 -4.59
CA ILE A 106 -2.92 -3.53 -4.61
C ILE A 106 -3.91 -2.45 -4.21
N VAL A 107 -4.92 -2.20 -5.05
CA VAL A 107 -5.88 -1.11 -4.84
C VAL A 107 -7.29 -1.68 -4.75
N PHE A 108 -7.94 -1.49 -3.61
CA PHE A 108 -9.36 -1.79 -3.42
C PHE A 108 -10.15 -0.49 -3.32
N PRO A 109 -11.48 -0.52 -3.49
CA PRO A 109 -12.28 0.70 -3.45
C PRO A 109 -12.06 1.50 -2.18
N GLY A 110 -11.95 2.82 -2.31
CA GLY A 110 -11.71 3.72 -1.19
C GLY A 110 -12.07 5.16 -1.53
N SER A 111 -11.50 6.08 -0.78
CA SER A 111 -11.71 7.51 -0.93
C SER A 111 -10.69 8.15 -1.88
N GLY A 112 -10.68 9.48 -1.94
CA GLY A 112 -9.68 10.25 -2.67
C GLY A 112 -8.24 10.00 -2.21
N ILE A 113 -8.04 9.56 -0.96
CA ILE A 113 -6.71 9.17 -0.45
C ILE A 113 -6.21 7.93 -1.20
N THR A 114 -7.07 6.95 -1.39
CA THR A 114 -6.77 5.74 -2.16
C THR A 114 -6.47 6.09 -3.62
N ASP A 115 -7.29 6.92 -4.23
CA ASP A 115 -7.11 7.35 -5.62
C ASP A 115 -5.81 8.14 -5.80
N ASN A 116 -5.46 8.99 -4.84
CA ASN A 116 -4.21 9.74 -4.85
C ASN A 116 -2.99 8.80 -4.86
N LEU A 117 -2.99 7.79 -4.00
CA LEU A 117 -1.89 6.83 -3.95
C LEU A 117 -1.77 6.05 -5.26
N ALA A 118 -2.89 5.59 -5.80
CA ALA A 118 -2.91 4.86 -7.07
C ALA A 118 -2.39 5.72 -8.24
N ASP A 119 -2.83 6.98 -8.32
CA ASP A 119 -2.38 7.89 -9.38
C ASP A 119 -0.88 8.17 -9.29
N LYS A 120 -0.37 8.42 -8.09
CA LYS A 120 1.06 8.65 -7.87
C LYS A 120 1.91 7.42 -8.17
N ALA A 121 1.43 6.24 -7.77
CA ALA A 121 2.11 4.98 -8.06
C ALA A 121 2.19 4.74 -9.57
N ARG A 122 1.09 4.98 -10.28
CA ARG A 122 1.05 4.86 -11.75
C ARG A 122 2.04 5.81 -12.40
N ALA A 123 2.11 7.06 -11.93
CA ALA A 123 3.05 8.04 -12.45
C ALA A 123 4.51 7.63 -12.25
N LEU A 124 4.80 6.87 -11.20
CA LEU A 124 6.14 6.32 -10.92
C LEU A 124 6.43 5.01 -11.68
N GLY A 125 5.48 4.51 -12.47
CA GLY A 125 5.63 3.25 -13.19
C GLY A 125 5.45 2.00 -12.33
N ILE A 126 4.87 2.14 -11.14
CA ILE A 126 4.59 1.00 -10.26
C ILE A 126 3.35 0.28 -10.76
N PRO A 127 3.41 -1.04 -11.03
CA PRO A 127 2.24 -1.79 -11.47
C PRO A 127 1.11 -1.77 -10.44
N LEU A 128 -0.12 -1.61 -10.91
CA LEU A 128 -1.31 -1.65 -10.06
C LEU A 128 -2.06 -2.95 -10.25
N PHE A 129 -2.44 -3.58 -9.13
CA PHE A 129 -3.44 -4.64 -9.08
C PHE A 129 -4.74 -3.98 -8.64
N ASP A 130 -5.51 -3.47 -9.60
CA ASP A 130 -6.61 -2.54 -9.36
C ASP A 130 -7.96 -3.26 -9.33
N PHE A 131 -8.54 -3.33 -8.13
CA PHE A 131 -9.84 -3.96 -7.90
C PHE A 131 -10.96 -2.93 -7.71
N ARG A 132 -10.71 -1.66 -8.04
CA ARG A 132 -11.75 -0.64 -8.01
C ARG A 132 -12.73 -0.86 -9.16
N PRO A 133 -14.03 -0.52 -8.96
CA PRO A 133 -14.98 -0.58 -10.07
C PRO A 133 -14.52 0.29 -11.23
N LYS A 134 -14.63 -0.22 -12.45
CA LYS A 134 -14.32 0.57 -13.64
C LYS A 134 -15.46 1.57 -13.89
N PRO A 135 -15.14 2.79 -14.38
CA PRO A 135 -16.19 3.72 -14.77
C PRO A 135 -17.10 3.09 -15.81
N ALA A 136 -18.41 3.37 -15.72
CA ALA A 136 -19.35 2.90 -16.73
C ALA A 136 -18.96 3.49 -18.09
N PRO A 137 -19.08 2.71 -19.19
CA PRO A 137 -18.81 3.26 -20.51
C PRO A 137 -19.80 4.39 -20.82
N ALA A 138 -19.29 5.47 -21.38
CA ALA A 138 -20.08 6.63 -21.76
C ALA A 138 -21.03 6.29 -22.90
#